data_f315fd5ed0995edac7394ec0b7206a0b
#
_entry.id   f315fd5ed0995edac7394ec0b7206a0b
#
_cell.length_a   1.000
_cell.length_b   1.000
_cell.length_c   1.000
_cell.angle_alpha   90.00
_cell.angle_beta   90.00
_cell.angle_gamma   90.00
#
_symmetry.space_group_name_H-M   'P 1'
#
loop_
_entity.id
_entity.type
_entity.pdbx_description
1 polymer ?
#
loop_
_entity_poly.entity_id
_entity_poly.type
_entity_poly.pdbx_seq_one_letter_code
_entity_poly.pdbx_strand_id
1 'polypeptide(L)'
;MRGRLSLRQRISRQVVLLAFFFSQAAAQQSPPTFLVAGTETYLFTESEQHSQPIAKLERGEKLIPIANAAGRGESWYMVRSAKGTVGWVRASQVQGTEGFEKMMKESAAVSSVAALPETSSLPPSEKSVTVPVEMSGTNIVVPVLVNGSLKTYMMMDTGATFTVVTPTLAKRLGLKLASRVPLMTANGRISAPLSRLASLKVGNAEVRGLVVAIHDFSPDPRLEGLLGLNFLSRFHTSIDSRQQRLTLAPR
;
A
#
# COMPACT_ATOMS: atom_id res chain seq x y z
N MET A 1 75.22 52.56 -10.16
CA MET A 1 75.46 51.60 -9.05
C MET A 1 74.21 50.74 -8.84
N ARG A 2 74.34 49.49 -9.19
CA ARG A 2 73.71 48.27 -8.72
C ARG A 2 72.25 48.38 -8.24
N GLY A 3 71.28 48.05 -9.16
CA GLY A 3 69.94 47.74 -8.88
C GLY A 3 69.74 46.22 -8.66
N ARG A 4 68.90 45.83 -7.72
CA ARG A 4 68.55 44.46 -7.48
C ARG A 4 67.19 44.14 -8.13
N LEU A 5 67.15 43.11 -8.97
CA LEU A 5 65.96 42.49 -9.46
C LEU A 5 65.21 41.80 -8.28
N SER A 6 63.95 42.07 -8.14
CA SER A 6 63.05 41.28 -7.30
C SER A 6 62.20 40.33 -8.16
N LEU A 7 62.44 39.09 -7.95
CA LEU A 7 61.74 37.95 -8.55
C LEU A 7 60.32 37.87 -7.99
N ARG A 8 59.34 38.29 -8.76
CA ARG A 8 57.95 38.04 -8.40
C ARG A 8 57.56 36.58 -8.79
N GLN A 9 57.50 35.71 -7.79
CA GLN A 9 56.93 34.39 -7.91
C GLN A 9 55.44 34.51 -8.28
N ARG A 10 55.12 34.08 -9.48
CA ARG A 10 53.74 33.83 -9.88
C ARG A 10 53.29 32.51 -9.23
N ILE A 11 52.49 32.60 -8.17
CA ILE A 11 51.78 31.46 -7.63
C ILE A 11 50.58 31.23 -8.54
N SER A 12 50.69 30.20 -9.37
CA SER A 12 49.56 29.66 -10.15
C SER A 12 48.55 29.04 -9.19
N ARG A 13 47.43 29.73 -9.02
CA ARG A 13 46.28 29.14 -8.33
C ARG A 13 45.64 28.11 -9.27
N GLN A 14 45.99 26.83 -9.11
CA GLN A 14 45.22 25.75 -9.63
C GLN A 14 43.91 25.69 -8.84
N VAL A 15 42.84 26.14 -9.48
CA VAL A 15 41.47 25.89 -9.01
C VAL A 15 41.16 24.42 -9.27
N VAL A 16 41.28 23.61 -8.22
CA VAL A 16 40.80 22.22 -8.25
C VAL A 16 39.29 22.33 -8.19
N LEU A 17 38.66 22.20 -9.36
CA LEU A 17 37.20 22.03 -9.49
C LEU A 17 36.87 20.61 -9.01
N LEU A 18 36.54 20.47 -7.72
CA LEU A 18 35.91 19.26 -7.23
C LEU A 18 34.50 19.20 -7.83
N ALA A 19 34.37 18.47 -8.94
CA ALA A 19 33.08 18.07 -9.45
C ALA A 19 32.45 17.10 -8.43
N PHE A 20 31.58 17.62 -7.59
CA PHE A 20 30.66 16.80 -6.83
C PHE A 20 29.73 16.10 -7.83
N PHE A 21 30.07 14.87 -8.20
CA PHE A 21 29.11 13.95 -8.78
C PHE A 21 28.05 13.66 -7.73
N PHE A 22 26.98 14.45 -7.70
CA PHE A 22 25.73 14.02 -7.15
C PHE A 22 25.25 12.85 -8.01
N SER A 23 25.61 11.65 -7.61
CA SER A 23 24.94 10.44 -8.06
C SER A 23 23.51 10.51 -7.50
N GLN A 24 22.62 11.16 -8.24
CA GLN A 24 21.20 10.94 -8.11
C GLN A 24 20.98 9.47 -8.51
N ALA A 25 20.99 8.59 -7.50
CA ALA A 25 20.35 7.30 -7.64
C ALA A 25 18.85 7.60 -7.85
N ALA A 26 18.50 7.91 -9.10
CA ALA A 26 17.13 7.88 -9.55
C ALA A 26 16.64 6.48 -9.21
N ALA A 27 15.78 6.39 -8.19
CA ALA A 27 15.05 5.17 -7.91
C ALA A 27 14.40 4.79 -9.24
N GLN A 28 14.91 3.76 -9.91
CA GLN A 28 14.34 3.22 -11.12
C GLN A 28 12.95 2.73 -10.75
N GLN A 29 11.96 3.61 -10.91
CA GLN A 29 10.56 3.23 -10.87
C GLN A 29 10.36 2.30 -12.04
N SER A 30 10.19 1.02 -11.75
CA SER A 30 9.79 0.05 -12.77
C SER A 30 8.53 0.59 -13.44
N PRO A 31 8.43 0.54 -14.78
CA PRO A 31 7.26 1.04 -15.47
C PRO A 31 5.99 0.39 -14.87
N PRO A 32 4.88 1.12 -14.76
CA PRO A 32 3.66 0.57 -14.20
C PRO A 32 3.25 -0.68 -14.99
N THR A 33 2.94 -1.75 -14.28
CA THR A 33 2.43 -2.97 -14.90
C THR A 33 0.97 -2.71 -15.28
N PHE A 34 0.67 -2.74 -16.58
CA PHE A 34 -0.69 -2.63 -17.07
C PHE A 34 -1.16 -4.00 -17.55
N LEU A 35 -2.44 -4.31 -17.30
CA LEU A 35 -3.15 -5.33 -18.05
C LEU A 35 -3.76 -4.69 -19.29
N VAL A 36 -3.89 -5.45 -20.35
CA VAL A 36 -4.47 -4.96 -21.61
C VAL A 36 -5.77 -5.70 -21.88
N ALA A 37 -6.85 -4.96 -22.03
CA ALA A 37 -8.16 -5.53 -22.34
C ALA A 37 -8.15 -6.21 -23.71
N GLY A 38 -8.68 -7.44 -23.78
CA GLY A 38 -8.92 -8.16 -25.01
C GLY A 38 -10.17 -7.69 -25.75
N THR A 39 -10.64 -8.50 -26.70
CA THR A 39 -11.95 -8.32 -27.33
C THR A 39 -13.05 -8.67 -26.33
N GLU A 40 -14.12 -7.86 -26.32
CA GLU A 40 -15.31 -8.08 -25.47
C GLU A 40 -15.03 -8.22 -23.98
N THR A 41 -14.14 -7.38 -23.46
CA THR A 41 -13.82 -7.33 -22.04
C THR A 41 -14.82 -6.44 -21.31
N TYR A 42 -15.30 -6.92 -20.16
CA TYR A 42 -16.23 -6.19 -19.29
C TYR A 42 -15.66 -6.11 -17.88
N LEU A 43 -15.97 -5.01 -17.20
CA LEU A 43 -15.83 -4.89 -15.76
C LEU A 43 -17.09 -5.38 -15.07
N PHE A 44 -16.91 -6.09 -13.96
CA PHE A 44 -18.00 -6.66 -13.16
C PHE A 44 -17.95 -6.12 -11.74
N THR A 45 -19.08 -6.16 -11.04
CA THR A 45 -19.17 -5.74 -9.63
C THR A 45 -18.41 -6.69 -8.71
N GLU A 46 -18.39 -7.99 -9.02
CA GLU A 46 -17.82 -9.05 -8.18
C GLU A 46 -17.01 -10.05 -9.02
N SER A 47 -16.13 -10.80 -8.36
CA SER A 47 -15.31 -11.84 -9.00
C SER A 47 -16.03 -13.19 -9.10
N GLU A 48 -17.27 -13.17 -9.59
CA GLU A 48 -18.14 -14.35 -9.72
C GLU A 48 -18.73 -14.47 -11.12
N GLN A 49 -19.06 -15.72 -11.52
CA GLN A 49 -19.56 -16.01 -12.89
C GLN A 49 -20.88 -15.31 -13.23
N HIS A 50 -21.73 -15.05 -12.23
CA HIS A 50 -23.05 -14.42 -12.43
C HIS A 50 -23.08 -12.95 -12.05
N SER A 51 -21.90 -12.33 -11.89
CA SER A 51 -21.80 -10.92 -11.57
C SER A 51 -22.30 -10.05 -12.71
N GLN A 52 -22.87 -8.90 -12.37
CA GLN A 52 -23.39 -7.94 -13.36
C GLN A 52 -22.26 -7.12 -13.97
N PRO A 53 -22.26 -6.94 -15.31
CA PRO A 53 -21.31 -6.06 -15.95
C PRO A 53 -21.66 -4.59 -15.64
N ILE A 54 -20.64 -3.82 -15.22
CA ILE A 54 -20.78 -2.38 -14.91
C ILE A 54 -20.20 -1.48 -15.98
N ALA A 55 -19.28 -1.98 -16.80
CA ALA A 55 -18.70 -1.25 -17.90
C ALA A 55 -18.15 -2.19 -18.98
N LYS A 56 -18.26 -1.80 -20.25
CA LYS A 56 -17.56 -2.42 -21.36
C LYS A 56 -16.23 -1.69 -21.57
N LEU A 57 -15.15 -2.44 -21.73
CA LEU A 57 -13.81 -1.93 -22.00
C LEU A 57 -13.51 -1.96 -23.50
N GLU A 58 -12.70 -1.02 -23.96
CA GLU A 58 -12.22 -0.98 -25.34
C GLU A 58 -11.06 -1.97 -25.52
N ARG A 59 -10.98 -2.62 -26.66
CA ARG A 59 -9.84 -3.49 -26.99
C ARG A 59 -8.53 -2.70 -26.92
N GLY A 60 -7.56 -3.21 -26.20
CA GLY A 60 -6.26 -2.57 -26.02
C GLY A 60 -6.24 -1.52 -24.91
N GLU A 61 -7.36 -1.31 -24.20
CA GLU A 61 -7.40 -0.39 -23.06
C GLU A 61 -6.43 -0.86 -21.97
N LYS A 62 -5.62 0.07 -21.47
CA LYS A 62 -4.68 -0.19 -20.38
C LYS A 62 -5.42 -0.14 -19.05
N LEU A 63 -5.29 -1.20 -18.28
CA LEU A 63 -5.94 -1.38 -16.99
C LEU A 63 -4.88 -1.43 -15.89
N ILE A 64 -5.10 -0.69 -14.82
CA ILE A 64 -4.22 -0.72 -13.65
C ILE A 64 -4.71 -1.84 -12.74
N PRO A 65 -3.94 -2.93 -12.58
CA PRO A 65 -4.34 -4.01 -11.69
C PRO A 65 -4.20 -3.59 -10.22
N ILE A 66 -5.20 -3.95 -9.41
CA ILE A 66 -5.31 -3.60 -7.99
C ILE A 66 -5.18 -4.85 -7.11
N ALA A 67 -5.91 -5.91 -7.47
CA ALA A 67 -5.94 -7.15 -6.71
C ALA A 67 -6.22 -8.34 -7.63
N ASN A 68 -6.06 -9.58 -7.11
CA ASN A 68 -6.51 -10.79 -7.77
C ASN A 68 -7.38 -11.61 -6.82
N ALA A 69 -8.28 -12.41 -7.39
CA ALA A 69 -9.07 -13.39 -6.68
C ALA A 69 -9.10 -14.69 -7.46
N ALA A 70 -8.99 -15.82 -6.76
CA ALA A 70 -9.25 -17.13 -7.34
C ALA A 70 -10.75 -17.40 -7.26
N GLY A 71 -11.41 -17.44 -8.40
CA GLY A 71 -12.78 -17.87 -8.53
C GLY A 71 -12.88 -19.40 -8.71
N ARG A 72 -14.10 -19.95 -8.68
CA ARG A 72 -14.36 -21.36 -9.02
C ARG A 72 -14.12 -21.57 -10.52
N GLY A 73 -12.90 -22.04 -10.87
CA GLY A 73 -12.53 -22.39 -12.24
C GLY A 73 -11.90 -21.26 -13.07
N GLU A 74 -11.84 -20.04 -12.61
CA GLU A 74 -11.21 -18.92 -13.30
C GLU A 74 -10.62 -17.92 -12.31
N SER A 75 -9.49 -17.31 -12.68
CA SER A 75 -8.90 -16.20 -11.92
C SER A 75 -9.50 -14.86 -12.37
N TRP A 76 -9.60 -13.93 -11.43
CA TRP A 76 -10.14 -12.59 -11.65
C TRP A 76 -9.13 -11.55 -11.19
N TYR A 77 -9.13 -10.42 -11.88
CA TYR A 77 -8.33 -9.26 -11.50
C TYR A 77 -9.26 -8.08 -11.20
N MET A 78 -9.09 -7.46 -10.04
CA MET A 78 -9.65 -6.15 -9.78
C MET A 78 -8.76 -5.13 -10.48
N VAL A 79 -9.34 -4.30 -11.31
CA VAL A 79 -8.62 -3.32 -12.12
C VAL A 79 -9.30 -1.96 -12.09
N ARG A 80 -8.52 -0.91 -12.37
CA ARG A 80 -9.03 0.41 -12.67
C ARG A 80 -8.85 0.70 -14.16
N SER A 81 -9.93 1.09 -14.82
CA SER A 81 -9.93 1.51 -16.23
C SER A 81 -9.33 2.91 -16.41
N ALA A 82 -9.00 3.30 -17.63
CA ALA A 82 -8.55 4.65 -17.96
C ALA A 82 -9.58 5.74 -17.58
N LYS A 83 -10.86 5.39 -17.57
CA LYS A 83 -11.97 6.27 -17.15
C LYS A 83 -12.16 6.33 -15.62
N GLY A 84 -11.31 5.64 -14.85
CA GLY A 84 -11.37 5.61 -13.39
C GLY A 84 -12.35 4.58 -12.80
N THR A 85 -13.10 3.85 -13.62
CA THR A 85 -14.02 2.81 -13.15
C THR A 85 -13.23 1.64 -12.57
N VAL A 86 -13.57 1.21 -11.36
CA VAL A 86 -12.99 0.05 -10.70
C VAL A 86 -13.98 -1.11 -10.79
N GLY A 87 -13.48 -2.29 -11.10
CA GLY A 87 -14.29 -3.49 -11.20
C GLY A 87 -13.43 -4.73 -11.43
N TRP A 88 -14.08 -5.88 -11.47
CA TRP A 88 -13.44 -7.16 -11.71
C TRP A 88 -13.43 -7.50 -13.20
N VAL A 89 -12.35 -8.09 -13.68
CA VAL A 89 -12.20 -8.59 -15.05
C VAL A 89 -11.69 -10.03 -15.00
N ARG A 90 -12.15 -10.86 -15.92
CA ARG A 90 -11.69 -12.25 -16.03
C ARG A 90 -10.24 -12.30 -16.52
N ALA A 91 -9.45 -13.18 -15.96
CA ALA A 91 -8.06 -13.37 -16.38
C ALA A 91 -7.95 -13.73 -17.86
N SER A 92 -8.89 -14.52 -18.38
CA SER A 92 -8.98 -14.92 -19.79
C SER A 92 -9.23 -13.75 -20.75
N GLN A 93 -9.75 -12.63 -20.26
CA GLN A 93 -10.12 -11.45 -21.08
C GLN A 93 -9.02 -10.36 -21.11
N VAL A 94 -7.91 -10.55 -20.41
CA VAL A 94 -6.81 -9.58 -20.34
C VAL A 94 -5.47 -10.20 -20.70
N GLN A 95 -4.53 -9.37 -21.12
CA GLN A 95 -3.15 -9.76 -21.44
C GLN A 95 -2.17 -9.01 -20.51
N GLY A 96 -0.93 -9.49 -20.43
CA GLY A 96 0.11 -8.85 -19.62
C GLY A 96 0.04 -9.23 -18.14
N THR A 97 -0.62 -10.33 -17.80
CA THR A 97 -0.82 -10.80 -16.43
C THR A 97 0.46 -11.23 -15.73
N GLU A 98 1.47 -11.72 -16.49
CA GLU A 98 2.70 -12.30 -15.94
C GLU A 98 3.45 -11.37 -14.98
N GLY A 99 3.56 -10.10 -15.35
CA GLY A 99 4.23 -9.09 -14.49
C GLY A 99 3.50 -8.86 -13.18
N PHE A 100 2.17 -8.82 -13.24
CA PHE A 100 1.32 -8.65 -12.07
C PHE A 100 1.30 -9.91 -11.21
N GLU A 101 1.16 -11.08 -11.80
CA GLU A 101 1.20 -12.36 -11.08
C GLU A 101 2.54 -12.60 -10.39
N LYS A 102 3.64 -12.29 -11.06
CA LYS A 102 4.97 -12.36 -10.47
C LYS A 102 5.06 -11.44 -9.25
N MET A 103 4.59 -10.21 -9.38
CA MET A 103 4.54 -9.23 -8.28
C MET A 103 3.67 -9.75 -7.11
N MET A 104 2.51 -10.33 -7.40
CA MET A 104 1.62 -10.87 -6.37
C MET A 104 2.24 -12.08 -5.68
N LYS A 105 2.93 -12.97 -6.42
CA LYS A 105 3.68 -14.10 -5.85
C LYS A 105 4.85 -13.63 -4.98
N GLU A 106 5.61 -12.63 -5.43
CA GLU A 106 6.67 -12.02 -4.63
C GLU A 106 6.12 -11.37 -3.36
N SER A 107 4.98 -10.68 -3.47
CA SER A 107 4.28 -10.10 -2.31
C SER A 107 3.76 -11.17 -1.35
N ALA A 108 3.21 -12.27 -1.85
CA ALA A 108 2.76 -13.40 -1.06
C ALA A 108 3.94 -14.18 -0.43
N ALA A 109 5.06 -14.36 -1.17
CA ALA A 109 6.28 -14.97 -0.64
C ALA A 109 6.90 -14.12 0.47
N VAL A 110 6.87 -12.79 0.35
CA VAL A 110 7.29 -11.88 1.42
C VAL A 110 6.32 -11.92 2.60
N SER A 111 5.02 -12.09 2.36
CA SER A 111 4.05 -12.41 3.43
C SER A 111 4.40 -13.72 4.15
N SER A 112 4.91 -14.73 3.45
CA SER A 112 5.34 -16.00 4.05
C SER A 112 6.69 -15.88 4.78
N VAL A 113 7.59 -15.00 4.35
CA VAL A 113 8.84 -14.66 5.07
C VAL A 113 8.55 -13.71 6.24
N ALA A 114 7.52 -12.87 6.15
CA ALA A 114 6.97 -12.12 7.28
C ALA A 114 6.23 -13.02 8.28
N ALA A 115 6.01 -14.29 7.96
CA ALA A 115 5.67 -15.36 8.89
C ALA A 115 6.90 -15.81 9.74
N LEU A 116 7.63 -14.85 10.32
CA LEU A 116 8.14 -15.06 11.66
C LEU A 116 6.91 -15.40 12.51
N PRO A 117 6.99 -16.39 13.43
CA PRO A 117 5.81 -16.86 14.12
C PRO A 117 5.02 -15.65 14.62
N GLU A 118 3.88 -15.43 14.00
CA GLU A 118 2.88 -14.57 14.60
C GLU A 118 2.58 -15.25 15.93
N THR A 119 3.14 -14.71 16.99
CA THR A 119 2.71 -15.04 18.33
C THR A 119 1.31 -14.44 18.46
N SER A 120 0.44 -14.94 17.59
CA SER A 120 -0.99 -14.69 17.61
C SER A 120 -1.57 -15.58 18.67
N SER A 121 -1.48 -15.14 19.87
CA SER A 121 -2.16 -15.83 20.95
C SER A 121 -2.83 -14.83 21.88
N LEU A 122 -3.84 -14.20 21.35
CA LEU A 122 -5.06 -13.96 22.13
C LEU A 122 -6.21 -14.16 21.14
N PRO A 123 -7.23 -14.92 21.51
CA PRO A 123 -8.43 -15.00 20.69
C PRO A 123 -8.94 -13.56 20.47
N PRO A 124 -9.43 -13.23 19.25
CA PRO A 124 -10.16 -12.00 19.05
C PRO A 124 -11.20 -11.90 20.18
N SER A 125 -11.39 -10.71 20.72
CA SER A 125 -12.43 -10.48 21.74
C SER A 125 -13.67 -11.32 21.39
N GLU A 126 -14.11 -12.20 22.28
CA GLU A 126 -15.27 -13.10 22.02
C GLU A 126 -16.54 -12.31 21.67
N LYS A 127 -16.51 -10.99 21.76
CA LYS A 127 -17.63 -10.09 21.51
C LYS A 127 -17.34 -9.16 20.35
N SER A 128 -18.37 -8.93 19.55
CA SER A 128 -18.35 -7.89 18.51
C SER A 128 -18.04 -6.51 19.12
N VAL A 129 -17.23 -5.76 18.42
CA VAL A 129 -16.84 -4.40 18.81
C VAL A 129 -17.43 -3.44 17.80
N THR A 130 -18.17 -2.43 18.29
CA THR A 130 -18.70 -1.35 17.46
C THR A 130 -18.05 -0.04 17.87
N VAL A 131 -17.48 0.67 16.91
CA VAL A 131 -16.83 1.97 17.12
C VAL A 131 -17.44 3.04 16.22
N PRO A 132 -17.53 4.30 16.68
CA PRO A 132 -17.87 5.40 15.81
C PRO A 132 -16.73 5.64 14.80
N VAL A 133 -17.10 6.02 13.58
CA VAL A 133 -16.16 6.35 12.50
C VAL A 133 -16.56 7.69 11.88
N GLU A 134 -15.58 8.41 11.31
CA GLU A 134 -15.86 9.58 10.52
C GLU A 134 -16.01 9.16 9.05
N MET A 135 -17.01 9.70 8.37
CA MET A 135 -17.21 9.46 6.94
C MET A 135 -17.02 10.75 6.16
N SER A 136 -16.13 10.72 5.15
CA SER A 136 -15.91 11.84 4.22
C SER A 136 -16.03 11.30 2.79
N GLY A 137 -17.20 11.50 2.19
CA GLY A 137 -17.55 10.84 0.93
C GLY A 137 -17.55 9.31 1.11
N THR A 138 -16.72 8.61 0.33
CA THR A 138 -16.54 7.16 0.43
C THR A 138 -15.45 6.73 1.43
N ASN A 139 -14.70 7.68 1.98
CA ASN A 139 -13.62 7.40 2.92
C ASN A 139 -14.16 7.18 4.33
N ILE A 140 -13.69 6.14 4.99
CA ILE A 140 -14.05 5.80 6.36
C ILE A 140 -12.81 5.95 7.21
N VAL A 141 -12.87 6.90 8.14
CA VAL A 141 -11.76 7.22 9.07
C VAL A 141 -12.05 6.56 10.42
N VAL A 142 -11.14 5.71 10.84
CA VAL A 142 -11.28 4.84 12.02
C VAL A 142 -10.32 5.28 13.10
N PRO A 143 -10.78 5.53 14.34
CA PRO A 143 -9.89 5.77 15.47
C PRO A 143 -9.20 4.47 15.87
N VAL A 144 -7.88 4.51 16.00
CA VAL A 144 -7.05 3.35 16.33
C VAL A 144 -6.12 3.63 17.50
N LEU A 145 -5.74 2.58 18.22
CA LEU A 145 -4.70 2.62 19.24
C LEU A 145 -3.52 1.74 18.79
N VAL A 146 -2.35 2.36 18.62
CA VAL A 146 -1.14 1.70 18.14
C VAL A 146 -0.21 1.41 19.31
N ASN A 147 0.31 0.19 19.37
CA ASN A 147 1.24 -0.30 20.41
C ASN A 147 0.77 0.01 21.86
N GLY A 148 -0.55 -0.01 22.06
CA GLY A 148 -1.17 0.17 23.38
C GLY A 148 -1.13 1.58 23.94
N SER A 149 -0.48 2.55 23.29
CA SER A 149 -0.26 3.89 23.85
C SER A 149 -0.63 5.05 22.92
N LEU A 150 -0.45 4.90 21.61
CA LEU A 150 -0.60 6.01 20.68
C LEU A 150 -1.95 5.95 19.97
N LYS A 151 -2.82 6.91 20.29
CA LYS A 151 -4.11 7.10 19.59
C LYS A 151 -3.90 7.90 18.33
N THR A 152 -4.48 7.46 17.22
CA THR A 152 -4.45 8.15 15.94
C THR A 152 -5.62 7.72 15.06
N TYR A 153 -5.66 8.21 13.82
CA TYR A 153 -6.68 7.88 12.83
C TYR A 153 -6.08 7.21 11.62
N MET A 154 -6.76 6.17 11.14
CA MET A 154 -6.42 5.49 9.90
C MET A 154 -7.62 5.45 8.97
N MET A 155 -7.39 5.58 7.68
CA MET A 155 -8.43 5.38 6.68
C MET A 155 -8.60 3.88 6.41
N MET A 156 -9.82 3.38 6.46
CA MET A 156 -10.13 2.01 6.08
C MET A 156 -9.93 1.82 4.59
N ASP A 157 -9.11 0.83 4.20
CA ASP A 157 -8.80 0.56 2.81
C ASP A 157 -8.80 -0.96 2.54
N THR A 158 -9.90 -1.46 1.98
CA THR A 158 -10.04 -2.87 1.59
C THR A 158 -9.24 -3.23 0.34
N GLY A 159 -8.70 -2.26 -0.37
CA GLY A 159 -7.77 -2.45 -1.50
C GLY A 159 -6.32 -2.60 -1.08
N ALA A 160 -5.96 -2.24 0.14
CA ALA A 160 -4.61 -2.36 0.66
C ALA A 160 -4.37 -3.75 1.28
N THR A 161 -3.43 -4.52 0.73
CA THR A 161 -3.03 -5.83 1.29
C THR A 161 -2.44 -5.68 2.69
N PHE A 162 -1.59 -4.68 2.89
CA PHE A 162 -0.98 -4.36 4.17
C PHE A 162 -1.62 -3.11 4.79
N THR A 163 -1.72 -3.11 6.10
CA THR A 163 -1.87 -1.86 6.85
C THR A 163 -0.65 -0.98 6.56
N VAL A 164 -0.89 0.29 6.25
CA VAL A 164 0.15 1.27 5.94
C VAL A 164 0.24 2.26 7.09
N VAL A 165 1.46 2.65 7.44
CA VAL A 165 1.71 3.75 8.39
C VAL A 165 2.54 4.83 7.70
N THR A 166 2.31 6.08 8.04
CA THR A 166 3.12 7.18 7.51
C THR A 166 4.55 7.11 8.05
N PRO A 167 5.55 7.66 7.33
CA PRO A 167 6.91 7.78 7.84
C PRO A 167 6.99 8.53 9.18
N THR A 168 6.14 9.52 9.37
CA THR A 168 6.02 10.30 10.62
C THR A 168 5.60 9.41 11.77
N LEU A 169 4.54 8.61 11.60
CA LEU A 169 4.08 7.66 12.61
C LEU A 169 5.15 6.60 12.90
N ALA A 170 5.76 6.05 11.85
CA ALA A 170 6.82 5.05 11.99
C ALA A 170 8.00 5.57 12.84
N LYS A 171 8.42 6.82 12.60
CA LYS A 171 9.47 7.49 13.37
C LYS A 171 9.06 7.70 14.84
N ARG A 172 7.83 8.17 15.10
CA ARG A 172 7.31 8.36 16.47
C ARG A 172 7.26 7.05 17.26
N LEU A 173 6.98 5.95 16.58
CA LEU A 173 6.92 4.61 17.18
C LEU A 173 8.29 3.93 17.27
N GLY A 174 9.35 4.52 16.74
CA GLY A 174 10.69 3.93 16.69
C GLY A 174 10.72 2.61 15.92
N LEU A 175 9.93 2.49 14.84
CA LEU A 175 9.81 1.23 14.10
C LEU A 175 11.13 0.89 13.40
N LYS A 176 11.60 -0.34 13.60
CA LYS A 176 12.75 -0.88 12.88
C LYS A 176 12.34 -1.30 11.47
N LEU A 177 13.07 -0.79 10.48
CA LEU A 177 12.84 -1.16 9.09
C LEU A 177 13.34 -2.58 8.84
N ALA A 178 12.50 -3.37 8.21
CA ALA A 178 12.83 -4.71 7.72
C ALA A 178 13.02 -4.69 6.19
N SER A 179 12.71 -5.78 5.51
CA SER A 179 12.73 -5.89 4.06
C SER A 179 11.83 -4.87 3.38
N ARG A 180 12.07 -4.63 2.10
CA ARG A 180 11.19 -3.80 1.26
C ARG A 180 10.33 -4.70 0.38
N VAL A 181 9.10 -4.24 0.14
CA VAL A 181 8.16 -4.93 -0.74
C VAL A 181 7.66 -4.02 -1.84
N PRO A 182 7.41 -4.56 -3.03
CA PRO A 182 6.69 -3.82 -4.04
C PRO A 182 5.22 -3.69 -3.61
N LEU A 183 4.70 -2.47 -3.62
CA LEU A 183 3.29 -2.18 -3.43
C LEU A 183 2.74 -1.52 -4.67
N MET A 184 1.51 -1.85 -5.03
CA MET A 184 0.74 -1.13 -6.04
C MET A 184 -0.10 -0.07 -5.33
N THR A 185 0.06 1.18 -5.74
CA THR A 185 -0.72 2.32 -5.25
C THR A 185 -1.51 2.94 -6.40
N ALA A 186 -2.41 3.85 -6.08
CA ALA A 186 -3.13 4.60 -7.10
C ALA A 186 -2.19 5.37 -8.06
N ASN A 187 -0.99 5.73 -7.60
CA ASN A 187 0.03 6.47 -8.35
C ASN A 187 1.07 5.55 -9.01
N GLY A 188 0.87 4.23 -8.99
CA GLY A 188 1.77 3.26 -9.58
C GLY A 188 2.50 2.39 -8.55
N ARG A 189 3.51 1.67 -9.05
CA ARG A 189 4.31 0.75 -8.24
C ARG A 189 5.36 1.51 -7.42
N ILE A 190 5.40 1.21 -6.14
CA ILE A 190 6.42 1.72 -5.22
C ILE A 190 7.15 0.57 -4.52
N SER A 191 8.29 0.86 -3.93
CA SER A 191 9.00 -0.06 -3.02
C SER A 191 8.93 0.51 -1.61
N ALA A 192 8.12 -0.10 -0.76
CA ALA A 192 7.90 0.35 0.62
C ALA A 192 8.65 -0.53 1.62
N PRO A 193 9.32 0.03 2.63
CA PRO A 193 9.87 -0.75 3.72
C PRO A 193 8.76 -1.34 4.57
N LEU A 194 8.97 -2.56 5.06
CA LEU A 194 8.12 -3.21 6.04
C LEU A 194 8.63 -2.98 7.45
N SER A 195 7.72 -3.01 8.38
CA SER A 195 7.99 -3.06 9.81
C SER A 195 6.90 -3.86 10.52
N ARG A 196 6.96 -3.93 11.84
CA ARG A 196 6.00 -4.66 12.67
C ARG A 196 5.53 -3.78 13.82
N LEU A 197 4.20 -3.66 13.98
CA LEU A 197 3.59 -3.11 15.18
C LEU A 197 3.48 -4.18 16.25
N ALA A 198 3.74 -3.83 17.51
CA ALA A 198 3.47 -4.72 18.63
C ALA A 198 1.97 -5.02 18.72
N SER A 199 1.13 -4.01 18.52
CA SER A 199 -0.32 -4.19 18.44
C SER A 199 -0.99 -3.05 17.67
N LEU A 200 -2.17 -3.34 17.11
CA LEU A 200 -3.11 -2.37 16.55
C LEU A 200 -4.51 -2.71 17.05
N LYS A 201 -5.21 -1.72 17.61
CA LYS A 201 -6.58 -1.87 18.13
C LYS A 201 -7.55 -0.91 17.45
N VAL A 202 -8.74 -1.43 17.20
CA VAL A 202 -9.94 -0.66 16.86
C VAL A 202 -10.98 -0.99 17.95
N GLY A 203 -11.23 -0.04 18.83
CA GLY A 203 -11.95 -0.34 20.07
C GLY A 203 -11.25 -1.44 20.87
N ASN A 204 -11.95 -2.56 21.12
CA ASN A 204 -11.38 -3.74 21.79
C ASN A 204 -10.89 -4.83 20.81
N ALA A 205 -11.11 -4.67 19.49
CA ALA A 205 -10.58 -5.58 18.49
C ALA A 205 -9.07 -5.32 18.32
N GLU A 206 -8.24 -6.28 18.71
CA GLU A 206 -6.77 -6.17 18.71
C GLU A 206 -6.14 -7.20 17.78
N VAL A 207 -5.16 -6.76 17.00
CA VAL A 207 -4.22 -7.63 16.28
C VAL A 207 -2.82 -7.32 16.76
N ARG A 208 -2.09 -8.34 17.21
CA ARG A 208 -0.71 -8.22 17.68
C ARG A 208 0.28 -8.67 16.63
N GLY A 209 1.48 -8.10 16.66
CA GLY A 209 2.54 -8.45 15.74
C GLY A 209 2.22 -8.10 14.28
N LEU A 210 1.37 -7.10 14.04
CA LEU A 210 0.89 -6.76 12.72
C LEU A 210 2.01 -6.22 11.83
N VAL A 211 2.24 -6.84 10.68
CA VAL A 211 3.16 -6.33 9.66
C VAL A 211 2.55 -5.11 8.99
N VAL A 212 3.31 -4.04 8.87
CA VAL A 212 2.89 -2.79 8.24
C VAL A 212 3.88 -2.35 7.18
N ALA A 213 3.38 -1.74 6.11
CA ALA A 213 4.21 -1.04 5.16
C ALA A 213 4.34 0.44 5.57
N ILE A 214 5.49 1.05 5.27
CA ILE A 214 5.72 2.46 5.57
C ILE A 214 5.68 3.22 4.26
N HIS A 215 4.68 4.10 4.12
CA HIS A 215 4.50 4.91 2.93
C HIS A 215 3.67 6.16 3.24
N ASP A 216 4.02 7.25 2.59
CA ASP A 216 3.24 8.48 2.65
C ASP A 216 2.14 8.45 1.57
N PHE A 217 0.89 8.59 1.97
CA PHE A 217 -0.27 8.39 1.07
C PHE A 217 -1.31 9.50 1.16
N SER A 218 -1.29 10.31 2.20
CA SER A 218 -2.37 11.26 2.48
C SER A 218 -1.88 12.70 2.64
N PRO A 219 -2.57 13.67 2.01
CA PRO A 219 -2.35 15.08 2.30
C PRO A 219 -2.99 15.54 3.63
N ASP A 220 -3.88 14.72 4.24
CA ASP A 220 -4.49 15.03 5.55
C ASP A 220 -3.55 14.60 6.67
N PRO A 221 -2.96 15.55 7.44
CA PRO A 221 -2.00 15.25 8.50
C PRO A 221 -2.62 14.50 9.70
N ARG A 222 -3.96 14.43 9.80
CA ARG A 222 -4.64 13.66 10.84
C ARG A 222 -4.60 12.17 10.56
N LEU A 223 -4.49 11.79 9.28
CA LEU A 223 -4.46 10.40 8.85
C LEU A 223 -3.02 9.89 8.87
N GLU A 224 -2.72 9.03 9.83
CA GLU A 224 -1.38 8.47 9.98
C GLU A 224 -1.24 7.04 9.47
N GLY A 225 -2.29 6.48 8.82
CA GLY A 225 -2.24 5.14 8.24
C GLY A 225 -3.44 4.78 7.38
N LEU A 226 -3.30 3.64 6.68
CA LEU A 226 -4.38 2.89 6.05
C LEU A 226 -4.59 1.60 6.81
N LEU A 227 -5.82 1.30 7.19
CA LEU A 227 -6.20 0.04 7.81
C LEU A 227 -6.49 -0.99 6.72
N GLY A 228 -5.50 -1.85 6.45
CA GLY A 228 -5.51 -2.79 5.33
C GLY A 228 -6.11 -4.15 5.64
N LEU A 229 -6.16 -5.02 4.62
CA LEU A 229 -6.76 -6.34 4.70
C LEU A 229 -6.09 -7.26 5.72
N ASN A 230 -4.78 -7.15 5.94
CA ASN A 230 -4.09 -7.97 6.94
C ASN A 230 -4.57 -7.73 8.39
N PHE A 231 -5.24 -6.59 8.65
CA PHE A 231 -6.01 -6.37 9.87
C PHE A 231 -7.49 -6.74 9.66
N LEU A 232 -8.14 -6.15 8.65
CA LEU A 232 -9.59 -6.26 8.46
C LEU A 232 -10.06 -7.70 8.27
N SER A 233 -9.29 -8.54 7.57
CA SER A 233 -9.62 -9.94 7.32
C SER A 233 -9.61 -10.82 8.57
N ARG A 234 -9.15 -10.33 9.71
CA ARG A 234 -9.24 -11.06 11.00
C ARG A 234 -10.64 -11.00 11.59
N PHE A 235 -11.52 -10.17 11.05
CA PHE A 235 -12.86 -9.92 11.57
C PHE A 235 -13.91 -10.01 10.47
N HIS A 236 -15.15 -10.33 10.85
CA HIS A 236 -16.31 -9.99 10.04
C HIS A 236 -16.59 -8.50 10.20
N THR A 237 -16.46 -7.77 9.12
CA THR A 237 -16.54 -6.31 9.12
C THR A 237 -17.88 -5.84 8.56
N SER A 238 -18.58 -5.01 9.30
CA SER A 238 -19.84 -4.39 8.88
C SER A 238 -19.81 -2.88 9.12
N ILE A 239 -20.35 -2.13 8.18
CA ILE A 239 -20.37 -0.65 8.22
C ILE A 239 -21.83 -0.19 8.14
N ASP A 240 -22.28 0.55 9.15
CA ASP A 240 -23.51 1.31 9.10
C ASP A 240 -23.17 2.77 8.75
N SER A 241 -23.39 3.13 7.49
CA SER A 241 -23.08 4.46 6.98
C SER A 241 -24.04 5.52 7.50
N ARG A 242 -25.27 5.15 7.90
CA ARG A 242 -26.25 6.11 8.45
C ARG A 242 -25.90 6.47 9.88
N GLN A 243 -25.48 5.49 10.68
CA GLN A 243 -25.09 5.71 12.07
C GLN A 243 -23.59 6.00 12.22
N GLN A 244 -22.82 5.99 11.11
CA GLN A 244 -21.36 6.16 11.11
C GLN A 244 -20.67 5.23 12.10
N ARG A 245 -20.95 3.93 11.99
CA ARG A 245 -20.43 2.89 12.87
C ARG A 245 -19.75 1.78 12.09
N LEU A 246 -18.60 1.38 12.60
CA LEU A 246 -17.88 0.17 12.15
C LEU A 246 -18.05 -0.90 13.22
N THR A 247 -18.51 -2.08 12.81
CA THR A 247 -18.60 -3.26 13.67
C THR A 247 -17.58 -4.29 13.20
N LEU A 248 -16.78 -4.79 14.13
CA LEU A 248 -15.81 -5.87 13.97
C LEU A 248 -16.25 -7.05 14.83
N ALA A 249 -16.67 -8.14 14.22
CA ALA A 249 -17.05 -9.37 14.92
C ALA A 249 -15.95 -10.41 14.75
N PRO A 250 -15.71 -11.28 15.74
CA PRO A 250 -14.79 -12.41 15.60
C PRO A 250 -15.16 -13.29 14.40
N ARG A 251 -14.13 -13.87 13.77
CA ARG A 251 -14.31 -14.90 12.74
C ARG A 251 -14.33 -16.28 13.35
#